data_7d075b068f795375dc0b742ddad20aef
#
_entry.id   7d075b068f795375dc0b742ddad20aef
#
_cell.length_a   1.000
_cell.length_b   1.000
_cell.length_c   1.000
_cell.angle_alpha   90.00
_cell.angle_beta   90.00
_cell.angle_gamma   90.00
#
_symmetry.space_group_name_H-M   'P 1'
#
loop_
_entity.id
_entity.type
_entity.pdbx_description
1 polymer ?
#
loop_
_entity_poly.entity_id
_entity_poly.type
_entity_poly.pdbx_seq_one_letter_code
_entity_poly.pdbx_strand_id
1 'polypeptide(L)'
;MSSESSPTVGELGERRTLARILPLLPLAQSATVPPGDDSAVSTIRGGQVVTTCDMMIEGPDFRLDWSTPHDIGWKAMASNLADVAAMGARPTGVIVALACPEGTAIEVLEGVARGISDGLEAMARGCGVLGGDLSQAPGLCLSVTVLGELGDVTPVLRSGAQVGDVVAVVGELGRSERGLRELRRATTLAGGSLPPVERDQLKASSPDVSHHLAPVAPVAAGPLAARAGATAMMDISDGLVLDATRMAEASGVTIDLDQSLHANEEALMGGEDHGLLACFPHDTALPEGFRPVGRVVARAEQPVTVAGEVPAVSRGGWDPYRDFSSVNTDVSP
;
A
#
# COMPACT_ATOMS: atom_id res chain seq x y z
N MET A 1 27.85 -31.42 -9.05
CA MET A 1 28.11 -30.25 -8.23
C MET A 1 26.95 -30.17 -7.27
N SER A 2 27.18 -30.42 -5.97
CA SER A 2 26.16 -30.30 -4.93
C SER A 2 25.75 -28.82 -4.86
N SER A 3 24.48 -28.51 -5.08
CA SER A 3 23.92 -27.19 -4.76
C SER A 3 24.05 -27.05 -3.24
N GLU A 4 25.05 -26.33 -2.77
CA GLU A 4 25.05 -25.88 -1.38
C GLU A 4 23.78 -25.10 -1.18
N SER A 5 22.95 -25.56 -0.26
CA SER A 5 21.74 -24.80 0.15
C SER A 5 22.18 -23.49 0.78
N SER A 6 21.50 -22.41 0.43
CA SER A 6 21.77 -21.11 1.03
C SER A 6 21.61 -21.15 2.54
N PRO A 7 22.47 -20.44 3.28
CA PRO A 7 22.39 -20.43 4.74
C PRO A 7 21.06 -19.82 5.21
N THR A 8 20.51 -20.36 6.29
CA THR A 8 19.34 -19.82 6.97
C THR A 8 19.70 -18.64 7.86
N VAL A 9 18.68 -17.84 8.21
CA VAL A 9 18.83 -16.71 9.18
C VAL A 9 19.32 -17.23 10.54
N GLY A 10 18.83 -18.38 10.99
CA GLY A 10 19.28 -19.02 12.22
C GLY A 10 20.76 -19.42 12.19
N GLU A 11 21.26 -19.94 11.06
CA GLU A 11 22.67 -20.31 10.90
C GLU A 11 23.59 -19.09 10.83
N LEU A 12 23.13 -17.98 10.26
CA LEU A 12 23.88 -16.73 10.17
C LEU A 12 23.88 -15.96 11.49
N GLY A 13 22.74 -15.96 12.18
CA GLY A 13 22.43 -15.07 13.28
C GLY A 13 22.21 -13.62 12.81
N GLU A 14 21.66 -12.80 13.70
CA GLU A 14 21.25 -11.43 13.41
C GLU A 14 22.36 -10.58 12.76
N ARG A 15 23.53 -10.49 13.38
CA ARG A 15 24.62 -9.62 12.90
C ARG A 15 25.07 -9.92 11.47
N ARG A 16 25.17 -11.19 11.08
CA ARG A 16 25.61 -11.58 9.73
C ARG A 16 24.47 -11.38 8.73
N THR A 17 23.23 -11.59 9.16
CA THR A 17 22.04 -11.34 8.35
C THR A 17 21.96 -9.83 8.03
N LEU A 18 22.05 -8.96 9.03
CA LEU A 18 22.06 -7.50 8.82
C LEU A 18 23.23 -7.04 7.92
N ALA A 19 24.41 -7.62 8.09
CA ALA A 19 25.56 -7.29 7.21
C ALA A 19 25.30 -7.64 5.73
N ARG A 20 24.38 -8.56 5.42
CA ARG A 20 24.01 -8.91 4.03
C ARG A 20 22.87 -8.05 3.49
N ILE A 21 21.90 -7.68 4.31
CA ILE A 21 20.71 -6.97 3.82
C ILE A 21 20.90 -5.44 3.82
N LEU A 22 21.58 -4.85 4.82
CA LEU A 22 21.74 -3.39 4.90
C LEU A 22 22.38 -2.76 3.64
N PRO A 23 23.40 -3.36 3.00
CA PRO A 23 23.98 -2.80 1.77
C PRO A 23 23.03 -2.79 0.57
N LEU A 24 21.93 -3.52 0.61
CA LEU A 24 20.91 -3.58 -0.44
C LEU A 24 19.87 -2.45 -0.32
N LEU A 25 19.84 -1.77 0.83
CA LEU A 25 18.86 -0.74 1.15
C LEU A 25 19.42 0.66 0.88
N PRO A 26 18.64 1.56 0.25
CA PRO A 26 19.09 2.93 0.03
C PRO A 26 19.10 3.70 1.37
N LEU A 27 20.11 4.55 1.56
CA LEU A 27 20.14 5.47 2.69
C LEU A 27 19.21 6.65 2.41
N ALA A 28 18.46 7.08 3.44
CA ALA A 28 17.63 8.27 3.37
C ALA A 28 18.50 9.52 3.14
N GLN A 29 18.16 10.36 2.17
CA GLN A 29 18.87 11.63 1.93
C GLN A 29 18.71 12.63 3.09
N SER A 30 17.65 12.46 3.89
CA SER A 30 17.41 13.24 5.10
C SER A 30 18.30 12.83 6.28
N ALA A 31 18.94 11.65 6.22
CA ALA A 31 19.76 11.13 7.30
C ALA A 31 21.07 11.92 7.44
N THR A 32 21.33 12.46 8.64
CA THR A 32 22.60 13.05 9.05
C THR A 32 23.45 12.06 9.84
N VAL A 33 22.82 11.10 10.49
CA VAL A 33 23.43 9.88 11.02
C VAL A 33 22.69 8.70 10.40
N PRO A 34 23.34 7.89 9.56
CA PRO A 34 22.70 6.74 8.91
C PRO A 34 22.50 5.57 9.88
N PRO A 35 21.78 4.51 9.48
CA PRO A 35 21.66 3.26 10.24
C PRO A 35 23.05 2.67 10.56
N GLY A 36 23.19 2.08 11.75
CA GLY A 36 24.43 1.41 12.19
C GLY A 36 24.89 1.80 13.60
N ASP A 37 24.32 2.85 14.16
CA ASP A 37 24.38 3.20 15.59
C ASP A 37 23.06 2.83 16.26
N ASP A 38 22.89 3.11 17.56
CA ASP A 38 21.67 2.84 18.33
C ASP A 38 20.43 3.49 17.70
N SER A 39 20.60 4.62 17.02
CA SER A 39 19.56 5.35 16.31
C SER A 39 20.10 6.16 15.14
N ALA A 40 19.31 6.28 14.08
CA ALA A 40 19.58 7.23 13.00
C ALA A 40 19.12 8.65 13.40
N VAL A 41 19.74 9.67 12.80
CA VAL A 41 19.30 11.07 12.93
C VAL A 41 18.90 11.59 11.56
N SER A 42 17.69 12.11 11.45
CA SER A 42 17.11 12.64 10.21
C SER A 42 16.74 14.11 10.35
N THR A 43 16.99 14.89 9.32
CA THR A 43 16.57 16.29 9.23
C THR A 43 15.16 16.38 8.67
N ILE A 44 14.28 17.13 9.35
CA ILE A 44 12.91 17.41 8.93
C ILE A 44 12.81 18.89 8.56
N ARG A 45 12.41 19.16 7.33
CA ARG A 45 12.19 20.53 6.84
C ARG A 45 10.77 20.99 7.21
N GLY A 46 10.65 22.26 7.59
CA GLY A 46 9.35 22.83 7.95
C GLY A 46 8.87 22.52 9.38
N GLY A 47 9.59 21.71 10.16
CA GLY A 47 9.32 21.48 11.59
C GLY A 47 8.13 20.56 11.87
N GLN A 48 7.43 20.03 10.85
CA GLN A 48 6.35 19.07 10.99
C GLN A 48 6.73 17.75 10.31
N VAL A 49 6.45 16.64 10.98
CA VAL A 49 6.61 15.29 10.45
C VAL A 49 5.24 14.64 10.26
N VAL A 50 5.03 14.05 9.10
CA VAL A 50 3.91 13.12 8.85
C VAL A 50 4.48 11.72 9.07
N THR A 51 3.75 10.87 9.78
CA THR A 51 4.19 9.50 10.05
C THR A 51 3.00 8.55 9.97
N THR A 52 3.25 7.36 9.43
CA THR A 52 2.33 6.22 9.41
C THR A 52 3.09 4.96 9.78
N CYS A 53 2.36 3.90 10.11
CA CYS A 53 2.94 2.58 10.36
C CYS A 53 1.93 1.49 10.01
N ASP A 54 2.28 0.65 9.04
CA ASP A 54 1.51 -0.54 8.69
C ASP A 54 2.31 -1.82 8.94
N MET A 55 1.56 -2.91 9.05
CA MET A 55 2.11 -4.24 9.23
C MET A 55 1.59 -5.17 8.11
N MET A 56 2.47 -6.00 7.58
CA MET A 56 2.14 -7.08 6.65
C MET A 56 2.51 -8.43 7.27
N ILE A 57 1.55 -9.34 7.30
CA ILE A 57 1.69 -10.67 7.93
C ILE A 57 1.49 -11.75 6.86
N GLU A 58 2.37 -12.75 6.86
CA GLU A 58 2.22 -13.92 6.00
C GLU A 58 0.88 -14.63 6.27
N GLY A 59 0.15 -14.90 5.19
CA GLY A 59 -1.18 -15.47 5.18
C GLY A 59 -2.25 -14.43 4.85
N PRO A 60 -2.57 -13.48 5.73
CA PRO A 60 -3.55 -12.43 5.47
C PRO A 60 -3.17 -11.48 4.34
N ASP A 61 -1.96 -10.91 4.39
CA ASP A 61 -1.59 -9.76 3.55
C ASP A 61 -0.77 -10.19 2.31
N PHE A 62 -0.09 -11.31 2.41
CA PHE A 62 0.65 -11.93 1.30
C PHE A 62 0.84 -13.43 1.53
N ARG A 63 1.08 -14.18 0.47
CA ARG A 63 1.43 -15.61 0.51
C ARG A 63 2.75 -15.83 -0.21
N LEU A 64 3.63 -16.67 0.36
CA LEU A 64 4.94 -16.99 -0.24
C LEU A 64 4.84 -17.82 -1.52
N ASP A 65 3.72 -18.51 -1.74
CA ASP A 65 3.45 -19.21 -3.00
C ASP A 65 2.88 -18.30 -4.11
N TRP A 66 2.43 -17.08 -3.76
CA TRP A 66 1.99 -16.05 -4.72
C TRP A 66 3.06 -14.98 -4.96
N SER A 67 3.66 -14.48 -3.87
CA SER A 67 4.60 -13.36 -3.90
C SER A 67 6.04 -13.85 -3.88
N THR A 68 6.89 -13.28 -4.71
CA THR A 68 8.33 -13.39 -4.50
C THR A 68 8.73 -12.52 -3.31
N PRO A 69 9.88 -12.78 -2.68
CA PRO A 69 10.38 -11.88 -1.62
C PRO A 69 10.53 -10.43 -2.07
N HIS A 70 10.89 -10.20 -3.34
CA HIS A 70 10.93 -8.86 -3.94
C HIS A 70 9.54 -8.20 -3.96
N ASP A 71 8.50 -8.93 -4.37
CA ASP A 71 7.13 -8.39 -4.40
C ASP A 71 6.66 -7.95 -3.01
N ILE A 72 7.01 -8.73 -1.97
CA ILE A 72 6.66 -8.42 -0.58
C ILE A 72 7.30 -7.08 -0.15
N GLY A 73 8.60 -6.92 -0.41
CA GLY A 73 9.30 -5.67 -0.10
C GLY A 73 8.75 -4.48 -0.87
N TRP A 74 8.44 -4.65 -2.15
CA TRP A 74 7.82 -3.62 -2.99
C TRP A 74 6.42 -3.23 -2.48
N LYS A 75 5.56 -4.21 -2.23
CA LYS A 75 4.18 -3.99 -1.75
C LYS A 75 4.17 -3.25 -0.41
N ALA A 76 5.06 -3.62 0.52
CA ALA A 76 5.22 -2.92 1.79
C ALA A 76 5.58 -1.43 1.61
N MET A 77 6.34 -1.08 0.56
CA MET A 77 6.61 0.33 0.25
C MET A 77 5.37 1.01 -0.33
N ALA A 78 4.67 0.38 -1.28
CA ALA A 78 3.52 0.98 -1.93
C ALA A 78 2.42 1.37 -0.93
N SER A 79 2.05 0.49 0.00
CA SER A 79 1.00 0.77 0.99
C SER A 79 1.40 1.94 1.90
N ASN A 80 2.55 1.86 2.53
CA ASN A 80 2.97 2.86 3.51
C ASN A 80 3.31 4.24 2.90
N LEU A 81 3.85 4.27 1.68
CA LEU A 81 4.13 5.53 0.99
C LEU A 81 2.85 6.24 0.55
N ALA A 82 1.79 5.48 0.22
CA ALA A 82 0.47 6.02 -0.14
C ALA A 82 -0.13 6.83 1.00
N ASP A 83 -0.05 6.35 2.25
CA ASP A 83 -0.55 7.06 3.43
C ASP A 83 0.10 8.44 3.62
N VAL A 84 1.43 8.49 3.51
CA VAL A 84 2.15 9.77 3.63
C VAL A 84 1.76 10.72 2.50
N ALA A 85 1.64 10.19 1.27
CA ALA A 85 1.19 10.97 0.12
C ALA A 85 -0.24 11.47 0.30
N ALA A 86 -1.14 10.65 0.88
CA ALA A 86 -2.53 11.00 1.17
C ALA A 86 -2.67 12.21 2.10
N MET A 87 -1.66 12.49 2.93
CA MET A 87 -1.60 13.70 3.77
C MET A 87 -1.03 14.93 3.03
N GLY A 88 -0.70 14.81 1.73
CA GLY A 88 -0.03 15.85 0.96
C GLY A 88 1.47 15.95 1.23
N ALA A 89 2.06 15.00 1.93
CA ALA A 89 3.46 14.99 2.33
C ALA A 89 4.34 14.19 1.35
N ARG A 90 5.63 14.50 1.36
CA ARG A 90 6.67 13.77 0.63
C ARG A 90 7.37 12.81 1.59
N PRO A 91 7.43 11.51 1.32
CA PRO A 91 8.20 10.56 2.11
C PRO A 91 9.69 10.91 2.15
N THR A 92 10.33 10.78 3.30
CA THR A 92 11.74 11.12 3.51
C THR A 92 12.56 10.00 4.11
N GLY A 93 11.93 9.08 4.83
CA GLY A 93 12.63 7.95 5.42
C GLY A 93 11.69 6.85 5.88
N VAL A 94 12.19 5.62 5.91
CA VAL A 94 11.46 4.45 6.39
C VAL A 94 12.23 3.72 7.48
N ILE A 95 11.50 3.12 8.42
CA ILE A 95 12.01 2.21 9.44
C ILE A 95 11.31 0.88 9.21
N VAL A 96 12.07 -0.22 9.16
CA VAL A 96 11.53 -1.56 8.84
C VAL A 96 11.87 -2.53 9.95
N ALA A 97 10.87 -2.96 10.71
CA ALA A 97 11.00 -4.11 11.61
C ALA A 97 10.55 -5.38 10.87
N LEU A 98 11.41 -6.38 10.82
CA LEU A 98 11.18 -7.66 10.16
C LEU A 98 11.30 -8.80 11.17
N ALA A 99 10.35 -9.72 11.13
CA ALA A 99 10.42 -10.94 11.90
C ALA A 99 10.18 -12.16 11.02
N CYS A 100 10.95 -13.24 11.22
CA CYS A 100 10.85 -14.45 10.41
C CYS A 100 11.24 -15.71 11.20
N PRO A 101 10.87 -16.91 10.71
CA PRO A 101 11.37 -18.17 11.27
C PRO A 101 12.90 -18.30 11.13
N GLU A 102 13.54 -18.98 12.08
CA GLU A 102 14.99 -19.22 12.06
C GLU A 102 15.45 -20.02 10.82
N GLY A 103 14.56 -20.86 10.28
CA GLY A 103 14.79 -21.64 9.06
C GLY A 103 14.65 -20.87 7.76
N THR A 104 14.34 -19.57 7.82
CA THR A 104 14.19 -18.74 6.61
C THR A 104 15.54 -18.61 5.89
N ALA A 105 15.56 -18.95 4.60
CA ALA A 105 16.75 -18.77 3.77
C ALA A 105 17.09 -17.26 3.64
N ILE A 106 18.37 -16.92 3.69
CA ILE A 106 18.80 -15.51 3.66
C ILE A 106 18.38 -14.79 2.38
N GLU A 107 18.27 -15.51 1.26
CA GLU A 107 17.82 -14.95 -0.03
C GLU A 107 16.40 -14.36 0.05
N VAL A 108 15.56 -14.84 0.97
CA VAL A 108 14.24 -14.28 1.21
C VAL A 108 14.38 -12.85 1.74
N LEU A 109 15.21 -12.63 2.75
CA LEU A 109 15.43 -11.31 3.32
C LEU A 109 16.15 -10.37 2.34
N GLU A 110 17.12 -10.90 1.60
CA GLU A 110 17.78 -10.14 0.53
C GLU A 110 16.80 -9.75 -0.58
N GLY A 111 15.89 -10.65 -0.94
CA GLY A 111 14.82 -10.36 -1.90
C GLY A 111 13.86 -9.27 -1.41
N VAL A 112 13.43 -9.34 -0.15
CA VAL A 112 12.62 -8.29 0.49
C VAL A 112 13.37 -6.96 0.48
N ALA A 113 14.66 -6.95 0.88
CA ALA A 113 15.46 -5.73 0.87
C ALA A 113 15.60 -5.11 -0.53
N ARG A 114 15.76 -5.93 -1.58
CA ARG A 114 15.76 -5.45 -2.97
C ARG A 114 14.40 -4.88 -3.37
N GLY A 115 13.30 -5.53 -3.00
CA GLY A 115 11.95 -5.02 -3.26
C GLY A 115 11.68 -3.68 -2.58
N ILE A 116 12.14 -3.49 -1.34
CA ILE A 116 12.10 -2.21 -0.63
C ILE A 116 12.92 -1.16 -1.41
N SER A 117 14.14 -1.48 -1.78
CA SER A 117 15.04 -0.59 -2.52
C SER A 117 14.42 -0.11 -3.84
N ASP A 118 13.92 -1.06 -4.64
CA ASP A 118 13.35 -0.78 -5.96
C ASP A 118 12.02 -0.03 -5.85
N GLY A 119 11.20 -0.37 -4.85
CA GLY A 119 9.95 0.34 -4.55
C GLY A 119 10.20 1.81 -4.13
N LEU A 120 11.19 2.06 -3.28
CA LEU A 120 11.59 3.42 -2.89
C LEU A 120 12.13 4.21 -4.08
N GLU A 121 12.99 3.61 -4.90
CA GLU A 121 13.52 4.30 -6.10
C GLU A 121 12.42 4.64 -7.11
N ALA A 122 11.43 3.74 -7.28
CA ALA A 122 10.34 3.95 -8.24
C ALA A 122 9.31 4.97 -7.77
N MET A 123 8.93 4.95 -6.48
CA MET A 123 7.79 5.72 -5.97
C MET A 123 8.17 6.94 -5.12
N ALA A 124 9.35 6.91 -4.47
CA ALA A 124 9.76 7.95 -3.51
C ALA A 124 11.26 8.23 -3.57
N ARG A 125 11.77 8.57 -4.74
CA ARG A 125 13.21 8.84 -4.95
C ARG A 125 13.75 9.83 -3.91
N GLY A 126 14.83 9.42 -3.23
CA GLY A 126 15.46 10.20 -2.15
C GLY A 126 14.93 9.86 -0.75
N CYS A 127 13.82 9.13 -0.64
CA CYS A 127 13.46 8.40 0.56
C CYS A 127 14.38 7.18 0.71
N GLY A 128 14.71 6.80 1.93
CA GLY A 128 15.59 5.66 2.18
C GLY A 128 15.41 5.12 3.60
N VAL A 129 16.11 4.04 3.89
CA VAL A 129 16.02 3.37 5.19
C VAL A 129 16.78 4.17 6.25
N LEU A 130 16.11 4.43 7.37
CA LEU A 130 16.65 5.09 8.56
C LEU A 130 17.03 4.09 9.66
N GLY A 131 16.45 2.88 9.63
CA GLY A 131 16.72 1.87 10.64
C GLY A 131 15.73 0.73 10.57
N GLY A 132 15.80 -0.15 11.55
CA GLY A 132 14.88 -1.28 11.65
C GLY A 132 15.32 -2.25 12.73
N ASP A 133 14.64 -3.38 12.75
CA ASP A 133 14.90 -4.47 13.67
C ASP A 133 14.76 -5.82 12.94
N LEU A 134 15.43 -6.86 13.43
CA LEU A 134 15.31 -8.22 12.96
C LEU A 134 15.03 -9.15 14.13
N SER A 135 13.85 -9.75 14.15
CA SER A 135 13.39 -10.61 15.22
C SER A 135 12.97 -12.00 14.71
N GLN A 136 12.76 -12.94 15.61
CA GLN A 136 12.24 -14.27 15.32
C GLN A 136 10.71 -14.31 15.48
N ALA A 137 10.02 -14.94 14.52
CA ALA A 137 8.58 -15.19 14.58
C ALA A 137 8.22 -16.53 13.89
N PRO A 138 7.01 -17.08 14.12
CA PRO A 138 6.55 -18.30 13.43
C PRO A 138 6.34 -18.15 11.92
N GLY A 139 6.11 -16.94 11.42
CA GLY A 139 5.91 -16.59 10.02
C GLY A 139 6.61 -15.30 9.68
N LEU A 140 6.70 -14.98 8.39
CA LEU A 140 7.28 -13.71 7.92
C LEU A 140 6.31 -12.55 8.21
N CYS A 141 6.84 -11.53 8.87
CA CYS A 141 6.11 -10.32 9.21
C CYS A 141 6.99 -9.10 8.97
N LEU A 142 6.42 -8.06 8.37
CA LEU A 142 7.06 -6.77 8.17
C LEU A 142 6.22 -5.67 8.80
N SER A 143 6.81 -4.84 9.65
CA SER A 143 6.22 -3.58 10.08
C SER A 143 7.04 -2.43 9.51
N VAL A 144 6.38 -1.53 8.80
CA VAL A 144 7.02 -0.41 8.15
C VAL A 144 6.48 0.90 8.73
N THR A 145 7.37 1.73 9.21
CA THR A 145 7.05 3.12 9.60
C THR A 145 7.65 4.06 8.57
N VAL A 146 6.82 4.97 8.04
CA VAL A 146 7.27 5.99 7.09
C VAL A 146 7.21 7.37 7.73
N LEU A 147 8.26 8.15 7.50
CA LEU A 147 8.36 9.55 7.85
C LEU A 147 8.27 10.39 6.58
N GLY A 148 7.52 11.49 6.64
CA GLY A 148 7.39 12.44 5.53
C GLY A 148 7.43 13.88 6.00
N GLU A 149 7.63 14.79 5.06
CA GLU A 149 7.62 16.24 5.29
C GLU A 149 6.58 16.93 4.40
N LEU A 150 5.90 17.95 4.93
CA LEU A 150 4.87 18.71 4.21
C LEU A 150 5.45 19.83 3.34
N GLY A 151 6.67 20.31 3.65
CA GLY A 151 7.19 21.51 3.01
C GLY A 151 6.36 22.74 3.34
N ASP A 152 5.81 23.38 2.30
CA ASP A 152 5.05 24.64 2.42
C ASP A 152 3.51 24.43 2.43
N VAL A 153 3.03 23.18 2.40
CA VAL A 153 1.60 22.90 2.41
C VAL A 153 1.10 22.53 3.80
N THR A 154 -0.18 22.78 4.06
CA THR A 154 -0.88 22.24 5.22
C THR A 154 -1.28 20.79 4.97
N PRO A 155 -1.33 19.92 6.00
CA PRO A 155 -1.78 18.55 5.80
C PRO A 155 -3.20 18.52 5.25
N VAL A 156 -3.42 17.72 4.22
CA VAL A 156 -4.76 17.42 3.72
C VAL A 156 -5.33 16.29 4.55
N LEU A 157 -6.55 16.48 5.04
CA LEU A 157 -7.22 15.52 5.91
C LEU A 157 -8.33 14.80 5.13
N ARG A 158 -8.81 13.67 5.65
CA ARG A 158 -10.03 13.03 5.12
C ARG A 158 -11.32 13.80 5.49
N SER A 159 -11.26 14.77 6.39
CA SER A 159 -12.38 15.53 6.98
C SER A 159 -12.46 16.95 6.45
N GLY A 160 -12.37 17.17 5.16
CA GLY A 160 -12.37 18.53 4.61
C GLY A 160 -13.23 18.72 3.38
N ALA A 161 -13.87 17.64 2.88
CA ALA A 161 -14.71 17.68 1.69
C ALA A 161 -15.92 18.59 1.87
N GLN A 162 -16.21 19.42 0.88
CA GLN A 162 -17.29 20.41 0.89
C GLN A 162 -18.32 20.12 -0.19
N VAL A 163 -19.59 20.44 0.09
CA VAL A 163 -20.66 20.30 -0.91
C VAL A 163 -20.33 21.12 -2.14
N GLY A 164 -20.37 20.48 -3.31
CA GLY A 164 -20.00 21.05 -4.59
C GLY A 164 -18.60 20.69 -5.07
N ASP A 165 -17.75 20.09 -4.22
CA ASP A 165 -16.44 19.60 -4.62
C ASP A 165 -16.55 18.49 -5.68
N VAL A 166 -15.58 18.46 -6.57
CA VAL A 166 -15.32 17.34 -7.49
C VAL A 166 -14.58 16.25 -6.72
N VAL A 167 -15.08 15.04 -6.76
CA VAL A 167 -14.38 13.85 -6.26
C VAL A 167 -13.53 13.28 -7.38
N ALA A 168 -12.25 13.13 -7.15
CA ALA A 168 -11.31 12.64 -8.15
C ALA A 168 -10.38 11.55 -7.57
N VAL A 169 -9.90 10.68 -8.44
CA VAL A 169 -8.94 9.64 -8.10
C VAL A 169 -7.71 9.70 -9.01
N VAL A 170 -6.57 9.30 -8.48
CA VAL A 170 -5.34 9.01 -9.22
C VAL A 170 -4.86 7.62 -8.85
N GLY A 171 -4.34 6.89 -9.81
CA GLY A 171 -4.01 5.47 -9.68
C GLY A 171 -5.09 4.55 -10.26
N GLU A 172 -4.89 3.26 -10.07
CA GLU A 172 -5.78 2.20 -10.56
C GLU A 172 -6.99 2.01 -9.63
N LEU A 173 -8.05 1.38 -10.13
CA LEU A 173 -9.21 0.97 -9.37
C LEU A 173 -9.60 -0.46 -9.74
N GLY A 174 -9.64 -1.35 -8.75
CA GLY A 174 -10.07 -2.75 -8.87
C GLY A 174 -9.09 -3.64 -9.64
N ARG A 175 -7.91 -3.15 -9.97
CA ARG A 175 -6.90 -3.92 -10.67
C ARG A 175 -6.29 -4.98 -9.77
N SER A 176 -6.01 -4.62 -8.54
CA SER A 176 -5.52 -5.56 -7.51
C SER A 176 -6.54 -6.67 -7.25
N GLU A 177 -7.83 -6.35 -7.13
CA GLU A 177 -8.89 -7.35 -6.92
C GLU A 177 -8.98 -8.35 -8.09
N ARG A 178 -8.87 -7.88 -9.35
CA ARG A 178 -8.83 -8.80 -10.50
C ARG A 178 -7.65 -9.75 -10.41
N GLY A 179 -6.46 -9.22 -10.10
CA GLY A 179 -5.25 -10.04 -9.91
C GLY A 179 -5.39 -11.05 -8.78
N LEU A 180 -5.98 -10.65 -7.66
CA LEU A 180 -6.26 -11.53 -6.53
C LEU A 180 -7.22 -12.68 -6.90
N ARG A 181 -8.29 -12.39 -7.67
CA ARG A 181 -9.22 -13.42 -8.17
C ARG A 181 -8.51 -14.42 -9.09
N GLU A 182 -7.61 -13.96 -9.95
CA GLU A 182 -6.81 -14.83 -10.80
C GLU A 182 -5.88 -15.74 -9.99
N LEU A 183 -5.17 -15.18 -8.99
CA LEU A 183 -4.30 -15.95 -8.08
C LEU A 183 -5.09 -17.02 -7.31
N ARG A 184 -6.22 -16.67 -6.72
CA ARG A 184 -7.09 -17.60 -6.00
C ARG A 184 -7.56 -18.74 -6.90
N ARG A 185 -8.00 -18.41 -8.12
CA ARG A 185 -8.40 -19.41 -9.13
C ARG A 185 -7.26 -20.35 -9.49
N ALA A 186 -6.08 -19.82 -9.80
CA ALA A 186 -4.89 -20.61 -10.15
C ALA A 186 -4.49 -21.54 -8.98
N THR A 187 -4.48 -21.02 -7.75
CA THR A 187 -4.18 -21.77 -6.54
C THR A 187 -5.16 -22.92 -6.32
N THR A 188 -6.46 -22.68 -6.51
CA THR A 188 -7.49 -23.73 -6.41
C THR A 188 -7.26 -24.84 -7.45
N LEU A 189 -6.97 -24.48 -8.68
CA LEU A 189 -6.70 -25.43 -9.75
C LEU A 189 -5.41 -26.24 -9.50
N ALA A 190 -4.42 -25.62 -8.84
CA ALA A 190 -3.15 -26.26 -8.46
C ALA A 190 -3.25 -27.10 -7.17
N GLY A 191 -4.43 -27.24 -6.57
CA GLY A 191 -4.65 -28.07 -5.38
C GLY A 191 -4.29 -27.39 -4.05
N GLY A 192 -4.35 -26.05 -3.98
CA GLY A 192 -4.23 -25.28 -2.73
C GLY A 192 -2.93 -24.49 -2.55
N SER A 193 -1.92 -24.75 -3.39
CA SER A 193 -0.67 -23.98 -3.43
C SER A 193 -0.20 -23.81 -4.87
N LEU A 194 0.28 -22.62 -5.22
CA LEU A 194 0.71 -22.28 -6.56
C LEU A 194 2.22 -22.57 -6.73
N PRO A 195 2.61 -23.51 -7.61
CA PRO A 195 4.01 -23.79 -7.85
C PRO A 195 4.78 -22.56 -8.37
N PRO A 196 6.06 -22.36 -8.02
CA PRO A 196 6.83 -21.19 -8.43
C PRO A 196 6.84 -20.92 -9.94
N VAL A 197 6.94 -21.97 -10.76
CA VAL A 197 6.94 -21.83 -12.23
C VAL A 197 5.59 -21.31 -12.73
N GLU A 198 4.48 -21.82 -12.20
CA GLU A 198 3.12 -21.39 -12.58
C GLU A 198 2.85 -19.98 -12.08
N ARG A 199 3.28 -19.64 -10.85
CA ARG A 199 3.24 -18.28 -10.32
C ARG A 199 3.95 -17.30 -11.24
N ASP A 200 5.19 -17.59 -11.62
CA ASP A 200 6.01 -16.69 -12.44
C ASP A 200 5.42 -16.52 -13.85
N GLN A 201 4.86 -17.59 -14.43
CA GLN A 201 4.13 -17.54 -15.70
C GLN A 201 2.86 -16.70 -15.59
N LEU A 202 2.07 -16.89 -14.53
CA LEU A 202 0.85 -16.11 -14.29
C LEU A 202 1.17 -14.62 -14.11
N LYS A 203 2.17 -14.30 -13.29
CA LYS A 203 2.65 -12.93 -13.10
C LYS A 203 3.12 -12.31 -14.42
N ALA A 204 3.85 -13.03 -15.24
CA ALA A 204 4.34 -12.52 -16.54
C ALA A 204 3.23 -12.32 -17.56
N SER A 205 2.14 -13.10 -17.51
CA SER A 205 1.04 -13.05 -18.47
C SER A 205 -0.13 -12.16 -18.07
N SER A 206 -0.30 -11.88 -16.76
CA SER A 206 -1.37 -11.05 -16.23
C SER A 206 -0.84 -9.75 -15.65
N PRO A 207 -1.12 -8.60 -16.29
CA PRO A 207 -0.81 -7.29 -15.70
C PRO A 207 -1.54 -7.03 -14.37
N ASP A 208 -2.74 -7.60 -14.17
CA ASP A 208 -3.52 -7.43 -12.94
C ASP A 208 -2.89 -8.22 -11.78
N VAL A 209 -2.40 -9.44 -12.03
CA VAL A 209 -1.61 -10.21 -11.05
C VAL A 209 -0.32 -9.48 -10.70
N SER A 210 0.41 -8.98 -11.68
CA SER A 210 1.63 -8.20 -11.44
C SER A 210 1.36 -6.98 -10.57
N HIS A 211 0.23 -6.28 -10.80
CA HIS A 211 -0.17 -5.12 -10.01
C HIS A 211 -0.55 -5.52 -8.58
N HIS A 212 -1.34 -6.59 -8.38
CA HIS A 212 -1.68 -7.07 -7.04
C HIS A 212 -0.44 -7.43 -6.21
N LEU A 213 0.54 -8.07 -6.82
CA LEU A 213 1.77 -8.49 -6.14
C LEU A 213 2.75 -7.34 -5.87
N ALA A 214 2.78 -6.34 -6.77
CA ALA A 214 3.68 -5.21 -6.70
C ALA A 214 2.99 -3.92 -7.23
N PRO A 215 2.04 -3.36 -6.46
CA PRO A 215 1.32 -2.15 -6.87
C PRO A 215 2.24 -0.93 -6.95
N VAL A 216 1.83 0.06 -7.73
CA VAL A 216 2.53 1.35 -7.85
C VAL A 216 1.62 2.44 -7.31
N ALA A 217 1.93 2.92 -6.12
CA ALA A 217 1.23 4.05 -5.51
C ALA A 217 1.64 5.37 -6.18
N PRO A 218 0.70 6.26 -6.49
CA PRO A 218 0.99 7.56 -7.13
C PRO A 218 1.50 8.60 -6.11
N VAL A 219 2.58 8.29 -5.41
CA VAL A 219 3.10 9.05 -4.26
C VAL A 219 3.34 10.53 -4.59
N ALA A 220 3.87 10.82 -5.78
CA ALA A 220 4.12 12.21 -6.20
C ALA A 220 2.84 13.04 -6.37
N ALA A 221 1.68 12.40 -6.58
CA ALA A 221 0.41 13.08 -6.76
C ALA A 221 -0.14 13.71 -5.47
N GLY A 222 0.17 13.16 -4.29
CA GLY A 222 -0.27 13.69 -3.02
C GLY A 222 0.15 15.14 -2.76
N PRO A 223 1.46 15.46 -2.78
CA PRO A 223 1.93 16.85 -2.67
C PRO A 223 1.42 17.78 -3.79
N LEU A 224 1.16 17.25 -4.98
CA LEU A 224 0.56 18.03 -6.08
C LEU A 224 -0.89 18.37 -5.77
N ALA A 225 -1.67 17.41 -5.25
CA ALA A 225 -3.06 17.62 -4.84
C ALA A 225 -3.16 18.66 -3.71
N ALA A 226 -2.30 18.57 -2.71
CA ALA A 226 -2.25 19.55 -1.61
C ALA A 226 -1.98 20.97 -2.13
N ARG A 227 -1.00 21.14 -3.02
CA ARG A 227 -0.70 22.44 -3.65
C ARG A 227 -1.82 22.96 -4.54
N ALA A 228 -2.59 22.07 -5.17
CA ALA A 228 -3.75 22.44 -5.97
C ALA A 228 -4.98 22.79 -5.13
N GLY A 229 -4.92 22.67 -3.81
CA GLY A 229 -6.00 23.03 -2.89
C GLY A 229 -7.01 21.91 -2.68
N ALA A 230 -6.56 20.64 -2.70
CA ALA A 230 -7.42 19.53 -2.28
C ALA A 230 -8.03 19.82 -0.91
N THR A 231 -9.35 19.71 -0.80
CA THR A 231 -10.12 19.95 0.42
C THR A 231 -10.12 18.76 1.34
N ALA A 232 -10.11 17.54 0.76
CA ALA A 232 -9.95 16.28 1.48
C ALA A 232 -9.13 15.30 0.63
N MET A 233 -8.40 14.41 1.27
CA MET A 233 -7.66 13.34 0.59
C MET A 233 -7.43 12.15 1.53
N MET A 234 -7.38 10.95 0.96
CA MET A 234 -6.95 9.71 1.58
C MET A 234 -6.46 8.74 0.52
N ASP A 235 -5.75 7.69 0.90
CA ASP A 235 -5.46 6.57 0.00
C ASP A 235 -6.68 5.65 -0.19
N ILE A 236 -6.61 4.77 -1.18
CA ILE A 236 -7.61 3.73 -1.45
C ILE A 236 -6.94 2.39 -1.16
N SER A 237 -7.09 1.91 0.06
CA SER A 237 -6.50 0.67 0.56
C SER A 237 -7.51 -0.47 0.66
N ASP A 238 -8.74 -0.18 1.12
CA ASP A 238 -9.76 -1.19 1.41
C ASP A 238 -10.89 -1.26 0.36
N GLY A 239 -10.87 -0.35 -0.60
CA GLY A 239 -11.84 -0.24 -1.67
C GLY A 239 -12.55 1.11 -1.71
N LEU A 240 -12.83 1.58 -2.93
CA LEU A 240 -13.30 2.95 -3.16
C LEU A 240 -14.56 3.30 -2.34
N VAL A 241 -15.55 2.39 -2.24
CA VAL A 241 -16.79 2.65 -1.49
C VAL A 241 -16.51 2.77 0.00
N LEU A 242 -15.67 1.90 0.57
CA LEU A 242 -15.36 1.94 2.00
C LEU A 242 -14.55 3.18 2.35
N ASP A 243 -13.55 3.51 1.56
CA ASP A 243 -12.69 4.65 1.80
C ASP A 243 -13.44 5.98 1.54
N ALA A 244 -14.25 6.06 0.49
CA ALA A 244 -15.16 7.19 0.29
C ALA A 244 -16.18 7.35 1.43
N THR A 245 -16.66 6.24 2.02
CA THR A 245 -17.53 6.27 3.20
C THR A 245 -16.84 6.93 4.39
N ARG A 246 -15.60 6.53 4.67
CA ARG A 246 -14.78 7.12 5.74
C ARG A 246 -14.56 8.63 5.54
N MET A 247 -14.28 9.04 4.30
CA MET A 247 -14.11 10.46 3.94
C MET A 247 -15.43 11.23 4.07
N ALA A 248 -16.54 10.68 3.58
CA ALA A 248 -17.86 11.29 3.65
C ALA A 248 -18.33 11.47 5.09
N GLU A 249 -18.14 10.45 5.93
CA GLU A 249 -18.48 10.50 7.36
C GLU A 249 -17.63 11.52 8.11
N ALA A 250 -16.31 11.51 7.90
CA ALA A 250 -15.39 12.45 8.53
C ALA A 250 -15.68 13.91 8.12
N SER A 251 -16.20 14.13 6.91
CA SER A 251 -16.53 15.44 6.36
C SER A 251 -17.98 15.86 6.61
N GLY A 252 -18.85 14.96 7.08
CA GLY A 252 -20.27 15.24 7.30
C GLY A 252 -21.09 15.46 6.02
N VAL A 253 -20.69 14.80 4.92
CA VAL A 253 -21.28 14.95 3.57
C VAL A 253 -21.70 13.59 3.01
N THR A 254 -22.22 13.59 1.79
CA THR A 254 -22.39 12.38 0.96
C THR A 254 -21.50 12.51 -0.29
N ILE A 255 -20.81 11.45 -0.65
CA ILE A 255 -20.05 11.32 -1.90
C ILE A 255 -20.93 10.59 -2.92
N ASP A 256 -21.28 11.26 -4.03
CA ASP A 256 -22.03 10.68 -5.13
C ASP A 256 -21.08 10.35 -6.28
N LEU A 257 -20.80 9.07 -6.45
CA LEU A 257 -19.90 8.55 -7.50
C LEU A 257 -20.61 8.49 -8.85
N ASP A 258 -19.84 8.55 -9.91
CA ASP A 258 -20.36 8.59 -11.27
C ASP A 258 -21.00 7.26 -11.72
N GLN A 259 -22.02 7.36 -12.59
CA GLN A 259 -22.73 6.23 -13.20
C GLN A 259 -21.79 5.22 -13.87
N SER A 260 -20.65 5.67 -14.41
CA SER A 260 -19.66 4.79 -15.06
C SER A 260 -19.08 3.71 -14.16
N LEU A 261 -19.13 3.91 -12.83
CA LEU A 261 -18.66 2.96 -11.84
C LEU A 261 -19.72 1.93 -11.43
N HIS A 262 -21.01 2.15 -11.75
CA HIS A 262 -22.13 1.33 -11.28
C HIS A 262 -22.01 -0.16 -11.67
N ALA A 263 -21.44 -0.46 -12.83
CA ALA A 263 -21.26 -1.83 -13.32
C ALA A 263 -19.87 -2.41 -13.07
N ASN A 264 -19.02 -1.70 -12.33
CA ASN A 264 -17.64 -2.11 -12.06
C ASN A 264 -17.44 -2.40 -10.57
N GLU A 265 -17.88 -3.59 -10.17
CA GLU A 265 -17.80 -4.05 -8.77
C GLU A 265 -16.35 -4.05 -8.27
N GLU A 266 -15.39 -4.49 -9.10
CA GLU A 266 -13.99 -4.51 -8.73
C GLU A 266 -13.45 -3.11 -8.43
N ALA A 267 -13.84 -2.11 -9.21
CA ALA A 267 -13.42 -0.72 -8.99
C ALA A 267 -14.05 -0.10 -7.74
N LEU A 268 -15.26 -0.55 -7.37
CA LEU A 268 -15.96 -0.06 -6.18
C LEU A 268 -15.46 -0.70 -4.89
N MET A 269 -15.12 -1.99 -4.93
CA MET A 269 -14.85 -2.80 -3.74
C MET A 269 -13.41 -3.27 -3.62
N GLY A 270 -12.64 -3.28 -4.72
CA GLY A 270 -11.28 -3.78 -4.73
C GLY A 270 -10.35 -2.90 -3.92
N GLY A 271 -9.67 -3.51 -2.95
CA GLY A 271 -8.60 -2.88 -2.18
C GLY A 271 -7.21 -3.09 -2.78
N GLU A 272 -6.20 -2.61 -2.09
CA GLU A 272 -4.77 -2.79 -2.37
C GLU A 272 -4.27 -2.22 -3.71
N ASP A 273 -5.02 -1.33 -4.35
CA ASP A 273 -4.54 -0.55 -5.50
C ASP A 273 -3.66 0.65 -5.07
N HIS A 274 -3.83 1.12 -3.83
CA HIS A 274 -3.10 2.22 -3.22
C HIS A 274 -3.07 3.51 -4.05
N GLY A 275 -4.18 3.78 -4.77
CA GLY A 275 -4.44 5.07 -5.39
C GLY A 275 -4.79 6.14 -4.35
N LEU A 276 -5.00 7.39 -4.80
CA LEU A 276 -5.47 8.47 -3.92
C LEU A 276 -6.88 8.91 -4.34
N LEU A 277 -7.75 9.04 -3.35
CA LEU A 277 -9.07 9.66 -3.43
C LEU A 277 -8.97 11.08 -2.88
N ALA A 278 -9.35 12.08 -3.67
CA ALA A 278 -9.28 13.49 -3.25
C ALA A 278 -10.52 14.26 -3.68
N CYS A 279 -10.84 15.31 -2.91
CA CYS A 279 -11.88 16.29 -3.23
C CYS A 279 -11.24 17.63 -3.57
N PHE A 280 -11.75 18.31 -4.59
CA PHE A 280 -11.28 19.61 -5.05
C PHE A 280 -12.45 20.57 -5.26
N PRO A 281 -12.30 21.88 -4.98
CA PRO A 281 -13.30 22.86 -5.40
C PRO A 281 -13.62 22.72 -6.89
N HIS A 282 -14.90 22.91 -7.27
CA HIS A 282 -15.40 22.63 -8.62
C HIS A 282 -14.71 23.43 -9.74
N ASP A 283 -14.11 24.55 -9.42
CA ASP A 283 -13.38 25.45 -10.33
C ASP A 283 -11.86 25.19 -10.35
N THR A 284 -11.40 24.23 -9.57
CA THR A 284 -9.98 23.84 -9.53
C THR A 284 -9.64 22.96 -10.72
N ALA A 285 -8.59 23.32 -11.46
CA ALA A 285 -8.01 22.41 -12.45
C ALA A 285 -7.39 21.20 -11.74
N LEU A 286 -7.87 20.00 -12.05
CA LEU A 286 -7.33 18.79 -11.43
C LEU A 286 -5.85 18.63 -11.77
N PRO A 287 -5.01 18.25 -10.77
CA PRO A 287 -3.60 17.94 -11.02
C PRO A 287 -3.44 16.77 -11.98
N GLU A 288 -2.26 16.68 -12.59
CA GLU A 288 -1.92 15.61 -13.52
C GLU A 288 -2.18 14.22 -12.92
N GLY A 289 -2.80 13.35 -13.69
CA GLY A 289 -3.16 11.99 -13.32
C GLY A 289 -4.48 11.86 -12.56
N PHE A 290 -5.01 12.92 -11.94
CA PHE A 290 -6.33 12.88 -11.33
C PHE A 290 -7.44 12.89 -12.39
N ARG A 291 -8.41 12.00 -12.23
CA ARG A 291 -9.62 11.92 -13.05
C ARG A 291 -10.86 12.07 -12.17
N PRO A 292 -11.88 12.82 -12.61
CA PRO A 292 -13.12 12.93 -11.84
C PRO A 292 -13.85 11.58 -11.82
N VAL A 293 -14.42 11.25 -10.67
CA VAL A 293 -15.20 10.02 -10.43
C VAL A 293 -16.51 10.28 -9.70
N GLY A 294 -16.84 11.55 -9.40
CA GLY A 294 -18.06 11.91 -8.70
C GLY A 294 -18.03 13.33 -8.17
N ARG A 295 -18.92 13.60 -7.24
CA ARG A 295 -19.08 14.91 -6.58
C ARG A 295 -19.47 14.76 -5.13
N VAL A 296 -19.20 15.79 -4.34
CA VAL A 296 -19.68 15.90 -2.97
C VAL A 296 -21.06 16.57 -2.96
N VAL A 297 -22.02 15.94 -2.31
CA VAL A 297 -23.39 16.47 -2.16
C VAL A 297 -23.74 16.65 -0.69
N ALA A 298 -24.84 17.34 -0.42
CA ALA A 298 -25.33 17.49 0.95
C ALA A 298 -25.55 16.12 1.62
N ARG A 299 -25.27 16.06 2.93
CA ARG A 299 -25.42 14.84 3.70
C ARG A 299 -26.80 14.22 3.50
N ALA A 300 -26.82 12.98 3.04
CA ALA A 300 -28.01 12.14 2.92
C ALA A 300 -27.91 10.95 3.91
N GLU A 301 -28.89 10.05 3.85
CA GLU A 301 -28.92 8.86 4.70
C GLU A 301 -27.68 7.97 4.45
N GLN A 302 -27.32 7.79 3.17
CA GLN A 302 -26.15 7.03 2.78
C GLN A 302 -24.93 7.93 2.64
N PRO A 303 -23.76 7.54 3.19
CA PRO A 303 -22.53 8.31 3.04
C PRO A 303 -22.00 8.28 1.61
N VAL A 304 -22.24 7.19 0.86
CA VAL A 304 -21.83 7.04 -0.54
C VAL A 304 -23.01 6.58 -1.38
N THR A 305 -23.18 7.18 -2.55
CA THR A 305 -24.10 6.76 -3.61
C THR A 305 -23.37 6.62 -4.93
N VAL A 306 -23.95 5.89 -5.90
CA VAL A 306 -23.50 5.85 -7.29
C VAL A 306 -24.65 6.32 -8.15
N ALA A 307 -24.51 7.48 -8.80
CA ALA A 307 -25.58 8.14 -9.54
C ALA A 307 -26.88 8.34 -8.74
N GLY A 308 -26.75 8.66 -7.45
CA GLY A 308 -27.85 8.88 -6.54
C GLY A 308 -28.46 7.59 -5.92
N GLU A 309 -28.02 6.42 -6.33
CA GLU A 309 -28.48 5.13 -5.82
C GLU A 309 -27.50 4.52 -4.82
N VAL A 310 -28.01 3.70 -3.88
CA VAL A 310 -27.16 2.94 -2.95
C VAL A 310 -26.36 1.93 -3.76
N PRO A 311 -25.01 1.87 -3.60
CA PRO A 311 -24.21 0.88 -4.31
C PRO A 311 -24.72 -0.54 -4.04
N ALA A 312 -24.99 -1.30 -5.10
CA ALA A 312 -25.46 -2.69 -5.01
C ALA A 312 -24.29 -3.66 -4.68
N VAL A 313 -23.47 -3.30 -3.70
CA VAL A 313 -22.29 -4.08 -3.27
C VAL A 313 -22.61 -4.75 -1.95
N SER A 314 -22.42 -6.06 -1.87
CA SER A 314 -22.74 -6.86 -0.69
C SER A 314 -21.85 -6.54 0.52
N ARG A 315 -20.66 -5.96 0.29
CA ARG A 315 -19.69 -5.53 1.28
C ARG A 315 -18.99 -4.27 0.78
N GLY A 316 -18.76 -3.30 1.64
CA GLY A 316 -18.18 -2.00 1.24
C GLY A 316 -16.66 -1.98 1.00
N GLY A 317 -15.96 -3.11 1.17
CA GLY A 317 -14.51 -3.21 1.10
C GLY A 317 -13.97 -4.30 2.03
N TRP A 318 -12.67 -4.33 2.28
CA TRP A 318 -11.99 -5.32 3.13
C TRP A 318 -11.96 -4.89 4.61
N ASP A 319 -12.27 -5.83 5.53
CA ASP A 319 -12.11 -5.66 6.98
C ASP A 319 -11.37 -6.89 7.54
N PRO A 320 -10.14 -6.75 8.05
CA PRO A 320 -9.32 -7.87 8.50
C PRO A 320 -9.95 -8.69 9.63
N TYR A 321 -10.82 -8.09 10.44
CA TYR A 321 -11.48 -8.78 11.56
C TYR A 321 -12.80 -9.48 11.17
N ARG A 322 -13.36 -9.17 9.99
CA ARG A 322 -14.61 -9.77 9.49
C ARG A 322 -14.38 -10.73 8.34
N ASP A 323 -13.42 -10.41 7.48
CA ASP A 323 -13.21 -11.13 6.22
C ASP A 323 -12.12 -12.21 6.31
N PHE A 324 -11.25 -12.15 7.33
CA PHE A 324 -10.17 -13.12 7.54
C PHE A 324 -10.65 -14.56 7.70
N SER A 325 -11.77 -14.79 8.38
CA SER A 325 -12.36 -16.13 8.58
C SER A 325 -12.89 -16.75 7.29
N SER A 326 -13.27 -15.93 6.30
CA SER A 326 -13.77 -16.41 5.00
C SER A 326 -12.66 -16.84 4.04
N VAL A 327 -11.43 -16.37 4.24
CA VAL A 327 -10.26 -16.71 3.43
C VAL A 327 -9.66 -18.07 3.84
N ASN A 328 -9.82 -18.47 5.10
CA ASN A 328 -9.24 -19.69 5.67
C ASN A 328 -10.18 -20.91 5.72
N THR A 329 -11.43 -20.80 5.28
CA THR A 329 -12.38 -21.95 5.30
C THR A 329 -12.13 -23.00 4.23
N ASP A 330 -11.24 -22.73 3.27
CA ASP A 330 -10.82 -23.69 2.23
C ASP A 330 -9.54 -24.46 2.57
N VAL A 331 -8.96 -24.23 3.75
CA VAL A 331 -7.81 -25.00 4.25
C VAL A 331 -8.19 -25.60 5.60
N SER A 332 -8.98 -26.68 5.56
CA SER A 332 -9.09 -27.59 6.71
C SER A 332 -7.81 -28.41 6.86
N PRO A 333 -7.39 -28.70 8.12
CA PRO A 333 -6.09 -29.31 8.46
C PRO A 333 -5.88 -30.70 7.86
#